data_59c6937bfc00081d6f4f0f43ca3f9fe0
#
_entry.id   59c6937bfc00081d6f4f0f43ca3f9fe0
#
_cell.length_a   1.000
_cell.length_b   1.000
_cell.length_c   1.000
_cell.angle_alpha   90.00
_cell.angle_beta   90.00
_cell.angle_gamma   90.00
#
_symmetry.space_group_name_H-M   'P 1'
#
loop_
_entity.id
_entity.type
_entity.pdbx_description
1 polymer ?
#
loop_
_entity_poly.entity_id
_entity_poly.type
_entity_poly.pdbx_seq_one_letter_code
_entity_poly.pdbx_strand_id
1 'polypeptide(L)'
;VSLRRLDPASSPEAAAEIDLSLPYLLVCIVSASSGNQRTVWFFVLVFALIALVLWSLRPQRYRVSVWAGLLTLAFMLSYGGQEGIRELQRSMEATIIGMFDQFMWRNRDPERASTTIGSIGRLKLSDRITVRVEPEVPLQGTLLLREASYQKYNYGVWSNSDSRYTVIDPAITGNRWTLAGGDSNRAMKVSIDMSREVGVVPLPHGTMNIRDVAAIEVNQSQYGTVKMEIREGWVSYTADYQDRLLTEGLPTENDLSVPDNYRADFMRLVDELKLAGMDGPQAATKIERFFAENFTYSLTQRNRFPRSRYLSNFLFNSRAGHCEYFATSTVLLLRAAGIPARYVAGYAVDEYSTMQGQYIARSRDAHSWAVAYINGNWRIPDTTPAVWSPL
;
A
#
# COMPACT_ATOMS: atom_id res chain seq x y z
N VAL A 1 37.01 28.06 17.26
CA VAL A 1 36.45 28.54 18.56
C VAL A 1 37.21 27.85 19.65
N SER A 2 38.03 28.59 20.41
CA SER A 2 38.74 28.04 21.56
C SER A 2 38.04 28.42 22.87
N LEU A 3 37.91 27.46 23.76
CA LEU A 3 37.41 27.66 25.14
C LEU A 3 38.61 27.58 26.09
N ARG A 4 38.84 28.64 26.88
CA ARG A 4 39.79 28.61 28.00
C ARG A 4 39.13 27.96 29.21
N ARG A 5 39.68 26.86 29.69
CA ARG A 5 39.36 26.28 30.95
C ARG A 5 40.15 26.98 32.06
N LEU A 6 39.53 27.78 32.87
CA LEU A 6 40.14 28.38 34.06
C LEU A 6 40.08 27.35 35.20
N ASP A 7 41.23 26.83 35.58
CA ASP A 7 41.36 25.98 36.77
C ASP A 7 41.76 26.89 37.95
N PRO A 8 40.92 27.06 38.99
CA PRO A 8 41.14 28.07 40.04
C PRO A 8 42.30 27.77 40.97
N ALA A 9 43.03 26.67 40.80
CA ALA A 9 44.12 26.23 41.67
C ALA A 9 45.49 26.13 41.03
N SER A 10 45.68 26.57 39.79
CA SER A 10 46.98 26.50 39.08
C SER A 10 47.50 27.88 38.71
N SER A 11 48.83 28.04 38.79
CA SER A 11 49.56 29.23 38.33
C SER A 11 49.17 29.62 36.90
N PRO A 12 49.31 30.93 36.52
CA PRO A 12 48.77 31.46 35.25
C PRO A 12 49.38 30.91 33.94
N GLU A 13 50.30 29.94 34.00
CA GLU A 13 50.95 29.35 32.82
C GLU A 13 50.36 28.06 32.30
N ALA A 14 49.30 27.47 32.92
CA ALA A 14 48.75 26.18 32.51
C ALA A 14 47.28 26.23 32.09
N ALA A 15 46.85 27.24 31.32
CA ALA A 15 45.56 27.21 30.69
C ALA A 15 45.66 26.33 29.43
N ALA A 16 45.16 25.08 29.50
CA ALA A 16 45.01 24.21 28.33
C ALA A 16 43.98 24.84 27.40
N GLU A 17 44.40 25.30 26.23
CA GLU A 17 43.49 25.74 25.18
C GLU A 17 42.93 24.54 24.47
N ILE A 18 41.61 24.27 24.65
CA ILE A 18 40.93 23.18 23.96
C ILE A 18 40.47 23.70 22.60
N ASP A 19 41.06 23.17 21.53
CA ASP A 19 40.63 23.47 20.17
C ASP A 19 39.34 22.69 19.85
N LEU A 20 38.24 23.42 19.74
CA LEU A 20 36.92 22.89 19.40
C LEU A 20 36.60 22.94 17.91
N SER A 21 37.54 23.36 17.05
CA SER A 21 37.28 23.50 15.62
C SER A 21 36.97 22.17 14.94
N LEU A 22 37.68 21.07 15.27
CA LEU A 22 37.43 19.74 14.74
C LEU A 22 36.09 19.15 15.24
N PRO A 23 35.73 19.13 16.52
CA PRO A 23 34.42 18.69 17.00
C PRO A 23 33.28 19.50 16.38
N TYR A 24 33.41 20.82 16.27
CA TYR A 24 32.40 21.67 15.67
C TYR A 24 32.20 21.35 14.18
N LEU A 25 33.28 21.18 13.41
CA LEU A 25 33.22 20.78 12.01
C LEU A 25 32.49 19.41 11.86
N LEU A 26 32.81 18.46 12.72
CA LEU A 26 32.20 17.12 12.69
C LEU A 26 30.70 17.19 12.97
N VAL A 27 30.26 17.98 13.94
CA VAL A 27 28.83 18.22 14.23
C VAL A 27 28.14 18.89 13.02
N CYS A 28 28.76 19.86 12.38
CA CYS A 28 28.24 20.52 11.17
C CYS A 28 28.06 19.52 10.02
N ILE A 29 29.05 18.64 9.78
CA ILE A 29 28.97 17.61 8.73
C ILE A 29 27.85 16.61 9.02
N VAL A 30 27.75 16.10 10.26
CA VAL A 30 26.70 15.17 10.65
C VAL A 30 25.32 15.82 10.52
N SER A 31 25.16 17.07 10.97
CA SER A 31 23.90 17.82 10.85
C SER A 31 23.52 18.06 9.39
N ALA A 32 24.46 18.41 8.54
CA ALA A 32 24.23 18.60 7.11
C ALA A 32 23.88 17.28 6.39
N SER A 33 24.47 16.15 6.80
CA SER A 33 24.18 14.82 6.24
C SER A 33 22.77 14.34 6.56
N SER A 34 22.16 14.81 7.65
CA SER A 34 20.79 14.48 8.03
C SER A 34 19.71 15.14 7.12
N GLY A 35 20.08 16.13 6.32
CA GLY A 35 19.20 16.91 5.45
C GLY A 35 18.73 16.23 4.17
N ASN A 36 18.96 14.93 3.99
CA ASN A 36 18.52 14.11 2.83
C ASN A 36 18.82 14.72 1.43
N GLN A 37 19.83 15.59 1.34
CA GLN A 37 20.27 16.17 0.06
C GLN A 37 21.15 15.14 -0.67
N ARG A 38 20.56 14.44 -1.65
CA ARG A 38 21.23 13.34 -2.40
C ARG A 38 22.01 13.83 -3.64
N THR A 39 22.45 15.09 -3.68
CA THR A 39 23.13 15.65 -4.85
C THR A 39 24.65 15.46 -4.77
N VAL A 40 25.27 15.16 -5.92
CA VAL A 40 26.74 15.09 -6.06
C VAL A 40 27.41 16.39 -5.58
N TRP A 41 26.74 17.51 -5.76
CA TRP A 41 27.22 18.84 -5.32
C TRP A 41 27.43 18.94 -3.80
N PHE A 42 26.55 18.28 -3.02
CA PHE A 42 26.71 18.23 -1.56
C PHE A 42 28.05 17.55 -1.17
N PHE A 43 28.33 16.39 -1.77
CA PHE A 43 29.59 15.68 -1.54
C PHE A 43 30.82 16.52 -1.92
N VAL A 44 30.78 17.15 -3.10
CA VAL A 44 31.89 18.01 -3.60
C VAL A 44 32.14 19.19 -2.67
N LEU A 45 31.07 19.86 -2.21
CA LEU A 45 31.20 21.01 -1.31
C LEU A 45 31.74 20.61 0.06
N VAL A 46 31.27 19.51 0.65
CA VAL A 46 31.79 19.00 1.93
C VAL A 46 33.24 18.59 1.79
N PHE A 47 33.61 17.89 0.72
CA PHE A 47 35.01 17.53 0.47
C PHE A 47 35.90 18.73 0.27
N ALA A 48 35.48 19.75 -0.49
CA ALA A 48 36.19 20.98 -0.68
C ALA A 48 36.46 21.74 0.64
N LEU A 49 35.45 21.77 1.51
CA LEU A 49 35.57 22.39 2.84
C LEU A 49 36.57 21.64 3.72
N ILE A 50 36.53 20.32 3.74
CA ILE A 50 37.52 19.48 4.44
C ILE A 50 38.94 19.71 3.85
N ALA A 51 39.04 19.75 2.52
CA ALA A 51 40.32 20.01 1.84
C ALA A 51 40.91 21.36 2.22
N LEU A 52 40.08 22.42 2.32
CA LEU A 52 40.47 23.75 2.78
C LEU A 52 41.02 23.75 4.21
N VAL A 53 40.31 23.06 5.12
CA VAL A 53 40.75 22.92 6.52
C VAL A 53 42.10 22.16 6.59
N LEU A 54 42.21 21.05 5.86
CA LEU A 54 43.46 20.29 5.81
C LEU A 54 44.60 21.07 5.16
N TRP A 55 44.29 21.97 4.22
CA TRP A 55 45.28 22.88 3.63
C TRP A 55 45.84 23.85 4.66
N SER A 56 44.99 24.42 5.52
CA SER A 56 45.43 25.35 6.57
C SER A 56 46.30 24.67 7.64
N LEU A 57 46.05 23.37 7.88
CA LEU A 57 46.81 22.54 8.84
C LEU A 57 48.01 21.83 8.23
N ARG A 58 48.35 22.08 6.93
CA ARG A 58 49.37 21.36 6.20
C ARG A 58 50.76 21.58 6.79
N PRO A 59 51.52 20.54 7.18
CA PRO A 59 52.90 20.65 7.55
C PRO A 59 53.75 21.09 6.31
N GLN A 60 54.52 22.17 6.42
CA GLN A 60 55.33 22.68 5.30
C GLN A 60 56.46 21.72 4.87
N ARG A 61 56.69 20.66 5.60
CA ARG A 61 57.68 19.61 5.35
C ARG A 61 57.45 18.82 4.06
N TYR A 62 56.18 18.70 3.63
CA TYR A 62 55.80 17.86 2.48
C TYR A 62 55.56 18.71 1.23
N ARG A 63 55.97 18.19 0.06
CA ARG A 63 55.74 18.84 -1.24
C ARG A 63 54.21 18.91 -1.52
N VAL A 64 53.79 20.02 -2.15
CA VAL A 64 52.37 20.24 -2.51
C VAL A 64 51.83 19.11 -3.38
N SER A 65 52.67 18.56 -4.27
CA SER A 65 52.27 17.45 -5.14
C SER A 65 51.89 16.15 -4.39
N VAL A 66 52.63 15.83 -3.30
CA VAL A 66 52.30 14.66 -2.46
C VAL A 66 50.98 14.87 -1.74
N TRP A 67 50.77 16.07 -1.21
CA TRP A 67 49.55 16.41 -0.51
C TRP A 67 48.33 16.41 -1.47
N ALA A 68 48.48 16.98 -2.68
CA ALA A 68 47.42 16.94 -3.71
C ALA A 68 47.11 15.50 -4.14
N GLY A 69 48.13 14.65 -4.32
CA GLY A 69 47.94 13.24 -4.62
C GLY A 69 47.17 12.48 -3.54
N LEU A 70 47.47 12.73 -2.26
CA LEU A 70 46.75 12.13 -1.14
C LEU A 70 45.29 12.59 -1.07
N LEU A 71 45.01 13.87 -1.31
CA LEU A 71 43.64 14.38 -1.38
C LEU A 71 42.84 13.77 -2.53
N THR A 72 43.49 13.69 -3.72
CA THR A 72 42.82 13.05 -4.87
C THR A 72 42.47 11.57 -4.59
N LEU A 73 43.43 10.86 -3.98
CA LEU A 73 43.17 9.47 -3.55
C LEU A 73 42.05 9.38 -2.52
N ALA A 74 42.05 10.26 -1.52
CA ALA A 74 41.00 10.32 -0.51
C ALA A 74 39.61 10.65 -1.12
N PHE A 75 39.59 11.57 -2.11
CA PHE A 75 38.36 11.87 -2.86
C PHE A 75 37.84 10.65 -3.60
N MET A 76 38.68 9.95 -4.34
CA MET A 76 38.28 8.74 -5.08
C MET A 76 37.79 7.64 -4.15
N LEU A 77 38.49 7.37 -3.05
CA LEU A 77 38.10 6.38 -2.06
C LEU A 77 36.78 6.75 -1.35
N SER A 78 36.60 8.03 -1.02
CA SER A 78 35.38 8.52 -0.38
C SER A 78 34.15 8.42 -1.31
N TYR A 79 34.36 8.83 -2.59
CA TYR A 79 33.30 8.75 -3.60
C TYR A 79 32.93 7.30 -3.93
N GLY A 80 33.95 6.45 -4.17
CA GLY A 80 33.74 5.01 -4.40
C GLY A 80 33.10 4.30 -3.20
N GLY A 81 33.52 4.66 -1.99
CA GLY A 81 32.91 4.16 -0.75
C GLY A 81 31.45 4.59 -0.59
N GLN A 82 31.13 5.83 -0.94
CA GLN A 82 29.75 6.33 -0.90
C GLN A 82 28.85 5.58 -1.88
N GLU A 83 29.29 5.36 -3.12
CA GLU A 83 28.53 4.60 -4.11
C GLU A 83 28.42 3.11 -3.71
N GLY A 84 29.48 2.52 -3.16
CA GLY A 84 29.45 1.14 -2.63
C GLY A 84 28.47 0.97 -1.48
N ILE A 85 28.42 1.93 -0.54
CA ILE A 85 27.44 1.91 0.56
C ILE A 85 26.02 2.10 0.02
N ARG A 86 25.81 2.96 -0.97
CA ARG A 86 24.51 3.14 -1.61
C ARG A 86 24.00 1.86 -2.27
N GLU A 87 24.87 1.16 -3.00
CA GLU A 87 24.49 -0.08 -3.67
C GLU A 87 24.22 -1.20 -2.66
N LEU A 88 25.06 -1.28 -1.61
CA LEU A 88 24.83 -2.20 -0.49
C LEU A 88 23.49 -1.89 0.20
N GLN A 89 23.18 -0.63 0.46
CA GLN A 89 21.89 -0.23 1.06
C GLN A 89 20.73 -0.62 0.17
N ARG A 90 20.77 -0.35 -1.15
CA ARG A 90 19.74 -0.77 -2.09
C ARG A 90 19.56 -2.29 -2.12
N SER A 91 20.66 -3.04 -2.14
CA SER A 91 20.63 -4.50 -2.11
C SER A 91 20.05 -5.02 -0.80
N MET A 92 20.42 -4.43 0.33
CA MET A 92 19.85 -4.79 1.63
C MET A 92 18.36 -4.43 1.73
N GLU A 93 17.96 -3.25 1.27
CA GLU A 93 16.56 -2.83 1.23
C GLU A 93 15.73 -3.83 0.38
N ALA A 94 16.20 -4.17 -0.82
CA ALA A 94 15.54 -5.15 -1.68
C ALA A 94 15.46 -6.53 -1.03
N THR A 95 16.53 -6.99 -0.36
CA THR A 95 16.55 -8.26 0.35
C THR A 95 15.61 -8.27 1.54
N ILE A 96 15.62 -7.21 2.36
CA ILE A 96 14.72 -7.06 3.52
C ILE A 96 13.27 -7.01 3.06
N ILE A 97 12.97 -6.23 2.00
CA ILE A 97 11.62 -6.16 1.42
C ILE A 97 11.20 -7.55 0.93
N GLY A 98 12.07 -8.27 0.22
CA GLY A 98 11.78 -9.62 -0.27
C GLY A 98 11.56 -10.64 0.85
N MET A 99 12.37 -10.62 1.89
CA MET A 99 12.18 -11.48 3.08
C MET A 99 10.88 -11.13 3.82
N PHE A 100 10.59 -9.83 3.97
CA PHE A 100 9.37 -9.35 4.63
C PHE A 100 8.12 -9.70 3.80
N ASP A 101 8.21 -9.57 2.48
CA ASP A 101 7.14 -9.96 1.55
C ASP A 101 6.86 -11.47 1.66
N GLN A 102 7.89 -12.31 1.64
CA GLN A 102 7.76 -13.76 1.81
C GLN A 102 7.16 -14.12 3.18
N PHE A 103 7.58 -13.44 4.26
CA PHE A 103 7.01 -13.64 5.60
C PHE A 103 5.53 -13.19 5.65
N MET A 104 5.19 -12.05 5.05
CA MET A 104 3.82 -11.55 4.99
C MET A 104 2.91 -12.44 4.15
N TRP A 105 3.43 -12.99 3.04
CA TRP A 105 2.71 -13.96 2.22
C TRP A 105 2.42 -15.25 2.99
N ARG A 106 3.40 -15.79 3.71
CA ARG A 106 3.23 -17.02 4.52
C ARG A 106 2.27 -16.83 5.70
N ASN A 107 2.15 -15.62 6.24
CA ASN A 107 1.29 -15.29 7.38
C ASN A 107 -0.03 -14.61 6.96
N ARG A 108 -0.30 -14.49 5.66
CA ARG A 108 -1.58 -13.99 5.19
C ARG A 108 -2.68 -14.95 5.61
N ASP A 109 -3.78 -14.40 6.18
CA ASP A 109 -4.95 -15.19 6.53
C ASP A 109 -5.49 -15.87 5.26
N PRO A 110 -5.41 -17.21 5.12
CA PRO A 110 -5.82 -17.90 3.91
C PRO A 110 -7.32 -17.79 3.69
N GLU A 111 -8.09 -17.52 4.75
CA GLU A 111 -9.53 -17.36 4.69
C GLU A 111 -9.96 -15.93 4.40
N ARG A 112 -9.03 -14.97 4.45
CA ARG A 112 -9.36 -13.53 4.33
C ARG A 112 -10.52 -13.13 5.25
N ALA A 113 -10.58 -13.73 6.44
CA ALA A 113 -11.59 -13.41 7.43
C ALA A 113 -11.45 -11.99 7.96
N SER A 114 -10.25 -11.43 7.88
CA SER A 114 -9.98 -10.05 8.31
C SER A 114 -8.88 -9.37 7.51
N THR A 115 -8.91 -8.03 7.48
CA THR A 115 -7.83 -7.17 6.98
C THR A 115 -7.69 -5.93 7.84
N THR A 116 -6.47 -5.41 7.97
CA THR A 116 -6.17 -4.26 8.82
C THR A 116 -5.72 -3.08 7.96
N ILE A 117 -6.17 -1.87 8.26
CA ILE A 117 -5.67 -0.65 7.61
C ILE A 117 -4.14 -0.59 7.76
N GLY A 118 -3.44 -0.43 6.63
CA GLY A 118 -1.98 -0.49 6.50
C GLY A 118 -1.45 -1.85 6.01
N SER A 119 -2.30 -2.88 5.86
CA SER A 119 -1.91 -4.17 5.31
C SER A 119 -1.60 -4.08 3.81
N ILE A 120 -2.45 -3.43 3.04
CA ILE A 120 -2.24 -3.17 1.61
C ILE A 120 -1.10 -2.16 1.42
N GLY A 121 -1.02 -1.12 2.26
CA GLY A 121 0.06 -0.14 2.20
C GLY A 121 1.46 -0.75 2.25
N ARG A 122 1.64 -1.87 2.97
CA ARG A 122 2.91 -2.62 3.00
C ARG A 122 3.17 -3.42 1.71
N LEU A 123 2.13 -3.95 1.08
CA LEU A 123 2.25 -4.67 -0.19
C LEU A 123 2.68 -3.75 -1.34
N LYS A 124 2.38 -2.44 -1.23
CA LYS A 124 2.79 -1.42 -2.21
C LYS A 124 4.31 -1.31 -2.40
N LEU A 125 5.11 -1.89 -1.52
CA LEU A 125 6.57 -1.89 -1.62
C LEU A 125 7.14 -3.07 -2.41
N SER A 126 6.31 -4.02 -2.87
CA SER A 126 6.76 -5.25 -3.54
C SER A 126 6.34 -5.30 -5.01
N ASP A 127 7.31 -5.57 -5.88
CA ASP A 127 7.14 -5.72 -7.33
C ASP A 127 6.85 -7.16 -7.78
N ARG A 128 6.66 -8.10 -6.83
CA ARG A 128 6.37 -9.48 -7.13
C ARG A 128 5.06 -9.62 -7.90
N ILE A 129 5.08 -10.30 -9.05
CA ILE A 129 3.89 -10.65 -9.82
C ILE A 129 3.09 -11.68 -9.03
N THR A 130 1.83 -11.39 -8.72
CA THR A 130 0.94 -12.24 -7.93
C THR A 130 -0.24 -12.75 -8.72
N VAL A 131 -0.67 -11.99 -9.73
CA VAL A 131 -1.80 -12.34 -10.58
C VAL A 131 -1.41 -12.10 -12.04
N ARG A 132 -1.87 -13.00 -12.92
CA ARG A 132 -1.83 -12.84 -14.39
C ARG A 132 -3.23 -12.98 -14.94
N VAL A 133 -3.54 -12.20 -15.95
CA VAL A 133 -4.88 -12.16 -16.54
C VAL A 133 -4.78 -12.15 -18.06
N GLU A 134 -5.51 -13.09 -18.68
CA GLU A 134 -5.68 -13.18 -20.11
C GLU A 134 -7.18 -13.00 -20.41
N PRO A 135 -7.67 -11.78 -20.66
CA PRO A 135 -9.07 -11.55 -21.00
C PRO A 135 -9.33 -11.90 -22.46
N GLU A 136 -10.52 -12.41 -22.79
CA GLU A 136 -10.93 -12.66 -24.18
C GLU A 136 -11.01 -11.37 -25.01
N VAL A 137 -11.29 -10.24 -24.37
CA VAL A 137 -11.36 -8.92 -25.00
C VAL A 137 -10.41 -7.99 -24.24
N PRO A 138 -9.57 -7.18 -24.93
CA PRO A 138 -8.66 -6.25 -24.27
C PRO A 138 -9.37 -5.37 -23.23
N LEU A 139 -8.71 -5.12 -22.09
CA LEU A 139 -9.27 -4.30 -21.04
C LEU A 139 -9.45 -2.84 -21.49
N GLN A 140 -10.59 -2.27 -21.15
CA GLN A 140 -10.88 -0.85 -21.34
C GLN A 140 -10.76 -0.11 -19.98
N GLY A 141 -9.53 0.09 -19.53
CA GLY A 141 -9.25 0.68 -18.22
C GLY A 141 -8.88 -0.35 -17.15
N THR A 142 -8.81 0.09 -15.92
CA THR A 142 -8.40 -0.74 -14.78
C THR A 142 -9.45 -1.80 -14.45
N LEU A 143 -9.02 -3.05 -14.42
CA LEU A 143 -9.86 -4.18 -13.99
C LEU A 143 -9.70 -4.39 -12.48
N LEU A 144 -10.79 -4.39 -11.74
CA LEU A 144 -10.79 -4.75 -10.32
C LEU A 144 -11.09 -6.24 -10.15
N LEU A 145 -10.13 -6.96 -9.58
CA LEU A 145 -10.28 -8.36 -9.19
C LEU A 145 -10.52 -8.43 -7.67
N ARG A 146 -11.72 -8.81 -7.27
CA ARG A 146 -12.10 -8.94 -5.87
C ARG A 146 -11.57 -10.22 -5.27
N GLU A 147 -10.91 -10.14 -4.12
CA GLU A 147 -10.61 -11.28 -3.27
C GLU A 147 -11.69 -11.45 -2.18
N ALA A 148 -11.97 -10.40 -1.40
CA ALA A 148 -12.93 -10.47 -0.30
C ALA A 148 -13.66 -9.16 -0.08
N SER A 149 -14.91 -9.28 0.38
CA SER A 149 -15.75 -8.18 0.86
C SER A 149 -15.94 -8.28 2.37
N TYR A 150 -15.93 -7.16 3.08
CA TYR A 150 -15.99 -7.09 4.54
C TYR A 150 -17.12 -6.18 5.02
N GLN A 151 -17.74 -6.56 6.13
CA GLN A 151 -18.87 -5.85 6.71
C GLN A 151 -18.57 -5.16 8.03
N LYS A 152 -17.84 -5.80 8.93
CA LYS A 152 -17.59 -5.26 10.28
C LYS A 152 -16.26 -4.53 10.32
N TYR A 153 -16.32 -3.27 10.77
CA TYR A 153 -15.12 -2.45 11.00
C TYR A 153 -14.98 -2.12 12.49
N ASN A 154 -13.83 -2.40 13.07
CA ASN A 154 -13.52 -2.04 14.44
C ASN A 154 -12.03 -1.80 14.62
N TYR A 155 -11.64 -0.68 15.24
CA TYR A 155 -10.26 -0.32 15.59
C TYR A 155 -9.22 -0.54 14.47
N GLY A 156 -9.56 -0.16 13.24
CA GLY A 156 -8.66 -0.30 12.09
C GLY A 156 -8.66 -1.68 11.44
N VAL A 157 -9.57 -2.58 11.84
CA VAL A 157 -9.71 -3.93 11.31
C VAL A 157 -11.06 -4.08 10.65
N TRP A 158 -11.07 -4.52 9.40
CA TRP A 158 -12.23 -5.04 8.71
C TRP A 158 -12.31 -6.55 8.90
N SER A 159 -13.48 -7.08 9.18
CA SER A 159 -13.67 -8.51 9.42
C SER A 159 -15.03 -9.02 8.94
N ASN A 160 -15.07 -10.33 8.69
CA ASN A 160 -16.23 -11.13 8.37
C ASN A 160 -16.31 -12.33 9.32
N SER A 161 -16.26 -12.10 10.63
CA SER A 161 -16.27 -13.17 11.63
C SER A 161 -17.49 -14.11 11.54
N ASP A 162 -18.57 -13.65 10.88
CA ASP A 162 -19.81 -14.40 10.71
C ASP A 162 -19.94 -14.98 9.29
N SER A 163 -18.87 -14.99 8.49
CA SER A 163 -18.90 -15.58 7.14
C SER A 163 -19.16 -17.07 7.22
N ARG A 164 -20.25 -17.48 6.62
CA ARG A 164 -20.54 -18.89 6.37
C ARG A 164 -20.11 -19.21 4.95
N TYR A 165 -19.26 -20.22 4.82
CA TYR A 165 -18.90 -20.78 3.54
C TYR A 165 -19.78 -21.96 3.20
N THR A 166 -20.24 -22.00 1.97
CA THR A 166 -21.01 -23.14 1.42
C THR A 166 -20.14 -23.80 0.37
N VAL A 167 -20.02 -25.11 0.45
CA VAL A 167 -19.36 -25.92 -0.59
C VAL A 167 -20.20 -25.82 -1.86
N ILE A 168 -19.52 -25.54 -2.98
CA ILE A 168 -20.12 -25.51 -4.31
C ILE A 168 -19.76 -26.82 -5.00
N ASP A 169 -20.77 -27.63 -5.31
CA ASP A 169 -20.56 -28.85 -6.06
C ASP A 169 -20.17 -28.55 -7.52
N PRO A 170 -19.21 -29.30 -8.08
CA PRO A 170 -18.89 -29.18 -9.49
C PRO A 170 -20.07 -29.61 -10.36
N ALA A 171 -20.22 -28.98 -11.51
CA ALA A 171 -21.17 -29.44 -12.53
C ALA A 171 -20.88 -30.90 -12.92
N ILE A 172 -21.85 -31.59 -13.47
CA ILE A 172 -21.78 -33.02 -13.87
C ILE A 172 -20.55 -33.30 -14.75
N THR A 173 -20.08 -32.31 -15.52
CA THR A 173 -18.85 -32.38 -16.35
C THR A 173 -17.54 -32.28 -15.55
N GLY A 174 -17.61 -32.06 -14.21
CA GLY A 174 -16.48 -32.16 -13.29
C GLY A 174 -15.47 -31.03 -13.30
N ASN A 175 -15.58 -30.03 -14.16
CA ASN A 175 -14.58 -28.95 -14.28
C ASN A 175 -15.19 -27.54 -14.34
N ARG A 176 -16.38 -27.38 -13.78
CA ARG A 176 -17.09 -26.09 -13.71
C ARG A 176 -17.85 -25.98 -12.41
N TRP A 177 -17.72 -24.83 -11.73
CA TRP A 177 -18.43 -24.47 -10.51
C TRP A 177 -19.30 -23.25 -10.76
N THR A 178 -20.58 -23.34 -10.46
CA THR A 178 -21.55 -22.25 -10.62
C THR A 178 -21.64 -21.47 -9.32
N LEU A 179 -21.17 -20.22 -9.34
CA LEU A 179 -21.16 -19.32 -8.18
C LEU A 179 -22.43 -18.48 -8.06
N ALA A 180 -23.03 -18.13 -9.20
CA ALA A 180 -24.28 -17.38 -9.26
C ALA A 180 -25.08 -17.79 -10.48
N GLY A 181 -26.42 -17.65 -10.40
CA GLY A 181 -27.31 -17.87 -11.53
C GLY A 181 -27.28 -16.69 -12.51
N GLY A 182 -27.37 -17.00 -13.80
CA GLY A 182 -27.42 -16.00 -14.87
C GLY A 182 -26.45 -16.31 -16.01
N ASP A 183 -26.56 -15.51 -17.08
CA ASP A 183 -25.69 -15.65 -18.25
C ASP A 183 -24.42 -14.80 -18.11
N SER A 184 -23.30 -15.36 -18.48
CA SER A 184 -22.04 -14.63 -18.65
C SER A 184 -21.91 -14.11 -20.07
N ASN A 185 -21.36 -12.92 -20.25
CA ASN A 185 -21.09 -12.31 -21.54
C ASN A 185 -19.59 -12.12 -21.84
N ARG A 186 -18.76 -12.46 -20.87
CA ARG A 186 -17.29 -12.38 -20.98
C ARG A 186 -16.63 -13.51 -20.22
N ALA A 187 -15.42 -13.87 -20.64
CA ALA A 187 -14.55 -14.75 -19.90
C ALA A 187 -13.12 -14.19 -19.82
N MET A 188 -12.40 -14.61 -18.80
CA MET A 188 -10.97 -14.36 -18.67
C MET A 188 -10.29 -15.51 -17.95
N LYS A 189 -9.07 -15.81 -18.37
CA LYS A 189 -8.21 -16.72 -17.64
C LYS A 189 -7.42 -15.94 -16.61
N VAL A 190 -7.47 -16.39 -15.38
CA VAL A 190 -6.73 -15.81 -14.24
C VAL A 190 -5.76 -16.86 -13.73
N SER A 191 -4.51 -16.45 -13.52
CA SER A 191 -3.48 -17.27 -12.89
C SER A 191 -2.96 -16.58 -11.67
N ILE A 192 -2.89 -17.30 -10.56
CA ILE A 192 -2.44 -16.78 -9.25
C ILE A 192 -1.35 -17.65 -8.67
N ASP A 193 -0.47 -17.03 -7.88
CA ASP A 193 0.51 -17.73 -7.08
C ASP A 193 -0.08 -18.03 -5.70
N MET A 194 -0.44 -19.29 -5.46
CA MET A 194 -0.97 -19.75 -4.17
C MET A 194 0.14 -20.39 -3.34
N SER A 195 0.47 -19.75 -2.25
CA SER A 195 1.52 -20.20 -1.31
C SER A 195 1.05 -21.28 -0.33
N ARG A 196 -0.23 -21.66 -0.38
CA ARG A 196 -0.85 -22.68 0.48
C ARG A 196 -1.89 -23.47 -0.30
N GLU A 197 -2.17 -24.67 0.16
CA GLU A 197 -3.19 -25.56 -0.44
C GLU A 197 -4.59 -24.95 -0.44
N VAL A 198 -4.92 -24.09 0.54
CA VAL A 198 -6.21 -23.40 0.64
C VAL A 198 -5.98 -21.88 0.55
N GLY A 199 -6.78 -21.22 -0.27
CA GLY A 199 -6.72 -19.76 -0.37
C GLY A 199 -7.89 -19.14 -1.11
N VAL A 200 -8.05 -17.83 -0.91
CA VAL A 200 -9.05 -17.02 -1.60
C VAL A 200 -8.52 -16.66 -2.99
N VAL A 201 -9.40 -16.75 -3.99
CA VAL A 201 -9.05 -16.48 -5.39
C VAL A 201 -9.61 -15.14 -5.85
N PRO A 202 -8.80 -14.29 -6.53
CA PRO A 202 -9.25 -13.03 -7.08
C PRO A 202 -10.15 -13.28 -8.30
N LEU A 203 -11.34 -12.68 -8.29
CA LEU A 203 -12.34 -12.83 -9.34
C LEU A 203 -12.79 -11.47 -9.86
N PRO A 204 -13.06 -11.33 -11.16
CA PRO A 204 -13.75 -10.16 -11.69
C PRO A 204 -15.13 -10.04 -11.04
N HIS A 205 -15.60 -8.81 -10.85
CA HIS A 205 -16.97 -8.60 -10.43
C HIS A 205 -17.95 -9.25 -11.43
N GLY A 206 -19.05 -9.79 -10.92
CA GLY A 206 -20.03 -10.43 -11.76
C GLY A 206 -19.68 -11.85 -12.20
N THR A 207 -18.72 -12.51 -11.57
CA THR A 207 -18.38 -13.91 -11.88
C THR A 207 -19.56 -14.82 -11.58
N MET A 208 -19.99 -15.56 -12.62
CA MET A 208 -21.07 -16.53 -12.58
C MET A 208 -20.53 -17.94 -12.39
N ASN A 209 -19.44 -18.27 -13.11
CA ASN A 209 -18.85 -19.59 -13.06
C ASN A 209 -17.33 -19.49 -13.00
N ILE A 210 -16.74 -20.55 -12.45
CA ILE A 210 -15.30 -20.83 -12.54
C ILE A 210 -15.15 -22.17 -13.25
N ARG A 211 -14.21 -22.28 -14.17
CA ARG A 211 -13.92 -23.50 -14.92
C ARG A 211 -12.42 -23.66 -15.19
N ASP A 212 -12.05 -24.83 -15.71
CA ASP A 212 -10.69 -25.16 -16.13
C ASP A 212 -9.66 -25.09 -14.98
N VAL A 213 -10.09 -25.47 -13.77
CA VAL A 213 -9.20 -25.56 -12.60
C VAL A 213 -9.25 -26.94 -11.97
N ALA A 214 -8.12 -27.45 -11.52
CA ALA A 214 -8.03 -28.68 -10.75
C ALA A 214 -8.18 -28.38 -9.25
N ALA A 215 -9.36 -27.91 -8.84
CA ALA A 215 -9.67 -27.69 -7.43
C ALA A 215 -10.19 -28.98 -6.79
N ILE A 216 -9.78 -29.21 -5.55
CA ILE A 216 -10.28 -30.32 -4.70
C ILE A 216 -11.64 -29.93 -4.17
N GLU A 217 -11.77 -28.70 -3.68
CA GLU A 217 -12.99 -28.12 -3.13
C GLU A 217 -13.09 -26.64 -3.49
N VAL A 218 -14.30 -26.17 -3.77
CA VAL A 218 -14.61 -24.75 -3.97
C VAL A 218 -15.68 -24.33 -2.99
N ASN A 219 -15.40 -23.31 -2.22
CA ASN A 219 -16.30 -22.76 -1.22
C ASN A 219 -16.61 -21.31 -1.54
N GLN A 220 -17.87 -20.90 -1.36
CA GLN A 220 -18.28 -19.50 -1.52
C GLN A 220 -18.89 -18.98 -0.23
N SER A 221 -18.49 -17.80 0.20
CA SER A 221 -19.14 -17.11 1.31
C SER A 221 -20.42 -16.43 0.86
N GLN A 222 -21.29 -16.15 1.82
CA GLN A 222 -22.52 -15.36 1.59
C GLN A 222 -22.24 -13.95 1.05
N TYR A 223 -20.99 -13.49 1.07
CA TYR A 223 -20.56 -12.19 0.53
C TYR A 223 -19.80 -12.32 -0.80
N GLY A 224 -19.88 -13.50 -1.41
CA GLY A 224 -19.29 -13.75 -2.72
C GLY A 224 -17.76 -13.99 -2.71
N THR A 225 -17.11 -14.06 -1.56
CA THR A 225 -15.70 -14.48 -1.48
C THR A 225 -15.60 -15.96 -1.82
N VAL A 226 -14.70 -16.31 -2.74
CA VAL A 226 -14.48 -17.70 -3.17
C VAL A 226 -13.14 -18.19 -2.66
N LYS A 227 -13.18 -19.35 -2.03
CA LYS A 227 -12.02 -20.07 -1.51
C LYS A 227 -11.90 -21.39 -2.23
N MET A 228 -10.69 -21.74 -2.66
CA MET A 228 -10.38 -23.01 -3.30
C MET A 228 -9.35 -23.78 -2.51
N GLU A 229 -9.54 -25.10 -2.45
CA GLU A 229 -8.51 -26.04 -2.05
C GLU A 229 -7.87 -26.64 -3.30
N ILE A 230 -6.54 -26.48 -3.42
CA ILE A 230 -5.75 -26.86 -4.61
C ILE A 230 -4.37 -27.29 -4.17
N ARG A 231 -3.53 -27.73 -5.12
CA ARG A 231 -2.09 -27.91 -4.88
C ARG A 231 -1.38 -26.56 -4.86
N GLU A 232 -0.32 -26.45 -4.07
CA GLU A 232 0.51 -25.25 -3.99
C GLU A 232 1.13 -24.86 -5.35
N GLY A 233 1.37 -23.57 -5.53
CA GLY A 233 2.05 -22.99 -6.67
C GLY A 233 1.14 -22.14 -7.56
N TRP A 234 1.54 -21.99 -8.83
CA TRP A 234 0.74 -21.26 -9.81
C TRP A 234 -0.49 -22.06 -10.25
N VAL A 235 -1.64 -21.48 -10.06
CA VAL A 235 -2.93 -22.06 -10.41
C VAL A 235 -3.63 -21.16 -11.39
N SER A 236 -4.21 -21.77 -12.44
CA SER A 236 -4.99 -21.07 -13.45
C SER A 236 -6.42 -21.57 -13.45
N TYR A 237 -7.35 -20.66 -13.64
CA TYR A 237 -8.78 -20.92 -13.82
C TYR A 237 -9.37 -19.92 -14.80
N THR A 238 -10.47 -20.27 -15.43
CA THR A 238 -11.26 -19.37 -16.26
C THR A 238 -12.48 -18.88 -15.49
N ALA A 239 -12.63 -17.57 -15.36
CA ALA A 239 -13.78 -16.92 -14.77
C ALA A 239 -14.74 -16.46 -15.89
N ASP A 240 -15.95 -17.02 -15.92
CA ASP A 240 -17.03 -16.53 -16.77
C ASP A 240 -17.84 -15.50 -15.98
N TYR A 241 -17.96 -14.27 -16.47
CA TYR A 241 -18.56 -13.17 -15.73
C TYR A 241 -19.49 -12.32 -16.60
N GLN A 242 -20.37 -11.57 -15.93
CA GLN A 242 -21.20 -10.56 -16.57
C GLN A 242 -20.60 -9.18 -16.27
N ASP A 243 -20.22 -8.49 -17.33
CA ASP A 243 -19.66 -7.13 -17.21
C ASP A 243 -20.65 -6.19 -16.51
N ARG A 244 -20.14 -5.33 -15.64
CA ARG A 244 -20.90 -4.33 -14.85
C ARG A 244 -21.86 -4.87 -13.81
N LEU A 245 -21.95 -6.19 -13.60
CA LEU A 245 -22.68 -6.78 -12.50
C LEU A 245 -21.77 -6.96 -11.28
N LEU A 246 -22.30 -6.76 -10.08
CA LEU A 246 -21.62 -7.09 -8.83
C LEU A 246 -22.34 -8.21 -8.13
N THR A 247 -21.71 -9.37 -8.03
CA THR A 247 -22.23 -10.56 -7.35
C THR A 247 -21.90 -10.49 -5.86
N GLU A 248 -22.58 -9.59 -5.16
CA GLU A 248 -22.55 -9.49 -3.70
C GLU A 248 -23.87 -10.01 -3.13
N GLY A 249 -23.85 -10.65 -1.96
CA GLY A 249 -25.10 -11.02 -1.28
C GLY A 249 -25.92 -9.79 -0.89
N LEU A 250 -27.21 -9.99 -0.62
CA LEU A 250 -28.12 -8.91 -0.21
C LEU A 250 -27.58 -8.14 1.00
N PRO A 251 -27.93 -6.85 1.14
CA PRO A 251 -27.52 -6.05 2.28
C PRO A 251 -28.07 -6.62 3.60
N THR A 252 -27.28 -6.43 4.66
CA THR A 252 -27.62 -6.78 6.03
C THR A 252 -27.52 -5.55 6.93
N GLU A 253 -27.95 -5.65 8.18
CA GLU A 253 -27.81 -4.56 9.17
C GLU A 253 -26.34 -4.16 9.40
N ASN A 254 -25.40 -5.10 9.29
CA ASN A 254 -23.98 -4.82 9.40
C ASN A 254 -23.48 -3.87 8.30
N ASP A 255 -24.13 -3.85 7.13
CA ASP A 255 -23.76 -2.97 6.01
C ASP A 255 -24.18 -1.51 6.23
N LEU A 256 -24.91 -1.21 7.32
CA LEU A 256 -25.28 0.12 7.78
C LEU A 256 -24.57 0.51 9.09
N SER A 257 -23.81 -0.39 9.69
CA SER A 257 -23.19 -0.17 10.99
C SER A 257 -21.99 0.77 10.88
N VAL A 258 -21.97 1.81 11.72
CA VAL A 258 -20.85 2.73 11.93
C VAL A 258 -20.36 2.55 13.38
N PRO A 259 -19.06 2.29 13.61
CA PRO A 259 -18.54 2.14 14.97
C PRO A 259 -18.77 3.40 15.82
N ASP A 260 -19.10 3.22 17.11
CA ASP A 260 -19.47 4.31 17.99
C ASP A 260 -18.38 5.37 18.15
N ASN A 261 -17.11 4.93 18.18
CA ASN A 261 -15.96 5.84 18.28
C ASN A 261 -15.77 6.76 17.06
N TYR A 262 -16.40 6.47 15.93
CA TYR A 262 -16.37 7.29 14.71
C TYR A 262 -17.73 7.89 14.35
N ARG A 263 -18.81 7.49 15.02
CA ARG A 263 -20.17 7.92 14.68
C ARG A 263 -20.31 9.44 14.62
N ALA A 264 -19.79 10.14 15.62
CA ALA A 264 -19.86 11.61 15.67
C ALA A 264 -19.13 12.28 14.48
N ASP A 265 -17.95 11.75 14.12
CA ASP A 265 -17.16 12.27 12.99
C ASP A 265 -17.88 12.09 11.66
N PHE A 266 -18.47 10.93 11.42
CA PHE A 266 -19.17 10.65 10.17
C PHE A 266 -20.52 11.36 10.10
N MET A 267 -21.27 11.47 11.20
CA MET A 267 -22.51 12.27 11.23
C MET A 267 -22.23 13.74 10.95
N ARG A 268 -21.15 14.31 11.50
CA ARG A 268 -20.72 15.66 11.17
C ARG A 268 -20.49 15.82 9.66
N LEU A 269 -19.82 14.87 9.00
CA LEU A 269 -19.60 14.92 7.55
C LEU A 269 -20.90 14.75 6.76
N VAL A 270 -21.84 13.91 7.24
CA VAL A 270 -23.18 13.79 6.63
C VAL A 270 -23.89 15.14 6.63
N ASP A 271 -23.81 15.90 7.75
CA ASP A 271 -24.41 17.23 7.88
C ASP A 271 -23.67 18.27 7.01
N GLU A 272 -22.33 18.33 7.07
CA GLU A 272 -21.50 19.25 6.27
C GLU A 272 -21.73 19.04 4.76
N LEU A 273 -21.82 17.80 4.34
CA LEU A 273 -22.08 17.42 2.94
C LEU A 273 -23.56 17.35 2.60
N LYS A 274 -24.48 17.61 3.54
CA LYS A 274 -25.93 17.56 3.33
C LYS A 274 -26.36 16.24 2.64
N LEU A 275 -25.91 15.11 3.17
CA LEU A 275 -26.22 13.78 2.60
C LEU A 275 -27.53 13.21 3.12
N ALA A 276 -28.04 13.71 4.24
CA ALA A 276 -29.26 13.22 4.87
C ALA A 276 -30.46 13.34 3.92
N GLY A 277 -31.15 12.21 3.66
CA GLY A 277 -32.30 12.14 2.77
C GLY A 277 -32.00 12.25 1.28
N MET A 278 -30.70 12.31 0.89
CA MET A 278 -30.27 12.32 -0.51
C MET A 278 -30.43 10.92 -1.12
N ASP A 279 -30.77 10.83 -2.39
CA ASP A 279 -30.80 9.54 -3.08
C ASP A 279 -29.37 8.94 -3.20
N GLY A 280 -29.30 7.61 -3.31
CA GLY A 280 -28.04 6.88 -3.31
C GLY A 280 -27.05 7.34 -4.40
N PRO A 281 -27.45 7.50 -5.67
CA PRO A 281 -26.56 7.96 -6.74
C PRO A 281 -26.00 9.37 -6.49
N GLN A 282 -26.85 10.30 -6.04
CA GLN A 282 -26.41 11.67 -5.74
C GLN A 282 -25.47 11.71 -4.55
N ALA A 283 -25.77 10.94 -3.49
CA ALA A 283 -24.90 10.84 -2.32
C ALA A 283 -23.53 10.26 -2.70
N ALA A 284 -23.48 9.19 -3.48
CA ALA A 284 -22.23 8.59 -3.96
C ALA A 284 -21.40 9.61 -4.77
N THR A 285 -21.99 10.27 -5.77
CA THR A 285 -21.31 11.30 -6.58
C THR A 285 -20.78 12.45 -5.73
N LYS A 286 -21.52 12.85 -4.70
CA LYS A 286 -21.09 13.93 -3.81
C LYS A 286 -19.92 13.52 -2.91
N ILE A 287 -19.92 12.28 -2.44
CA ILE A 287 -18.81 11.70 -1.68
C ILE A 287 -17.57 11.57 -2.56
N GLU A 288 -17.69 11.08 -3.81
CA GLU A 288 -16.61 11.01 -4.79
C GLU A 288 -15.97 12.38 -5.01
N ARG A 289 -16.77 13.39 -5.27
CA ARG A 289 -16.30 14.77 -5.45
C ARG A 289 -15.61 15.30 -4.19
N PHE A 290 -16.16 15.06 -3.00
CA PHE A 290 -15.57 15.48 -1.73
C PHE A 290 -14.15 14.93 -1.56
N PHE A 291 -13.93 13.65 -1.84
CA PHE A 291 -12.60 13.06 -1.77
C PHE A 291 -11.69 13.56 -2.89
N ALA A 292 -12.16 13.65 -4.11
CA ALA A 292 -11.38 14.13 -5.26
C ALA A 292 -10.86 15.57 -5.07
N GLU A 293 -11.67 16.46 -4.51
CA GLU A 293 -11.34 17.88 -4.35
C GLU A 293 -10.50 18.17 -3.10
N ASN A 294 -10.61 17.36 -2.04
CA ASN A 294 -10.06 17.70 -0.72
C ASN A 294 -8.95 16.78 -0.23
N PHE A 295 -8.69 15.66 -0.92
CA PHE A 295 -7.75 14.64 -0.43
C PHE A 295 -6.70 14.29 -1.47
N THR A 296 -5.53 13.85 -1.01
CA THR A 296 -4.43 13.40 -1.85
C THR A 296 -4.04 11.95 -1.54
N TYR A 297 -3.62 11.22 -2.57
CA TYR A 297 -3.09 9.87 -2.37
C TYR A 297 -1.66 9.92 -1.80
N SER A 298 -1.41 9.15 -0.74
CA SER A 298 -0.09 9.08 -0.11
C SER A 298 0.13 7.73 0.58
N LEU A 299 1.26 7.10 0.29
CA LEU A 299 1.69 5.89 1.00
C LEU A 299 2.36 6.21 2.34
N THR A 300 2.85 7.44 2.51
CA THR A 300 3.55 7.86 3.73
C THR A 300 2.54 8.36 4.76
N GLN A 301 2.31 7.57 5.79
CA GLN A 301 1.48 7.95 6.94
C GLN A 301 2.36 8.14 8.17
N ARG A 302 2.48 9.37 8.65
CA ARG A 302 3.08 9.65 9.96
C ARG A 302 2.02 9.47 11.05
N ASN A 303 1.59 8.23 11.28
CA ASN A 303 0.59 7.94 12.31
C ASN A 303 1.22 8.01 13.70
N ARG A 304 1.18 9.19 14.32
CA ARG A 304 1.51 9.40 15.74
C ARG A 304 0.31 9.14 16.66
N PHE A 305 -0.84 8.74 16.09
CA PHE A 305 -2.09 8.55 16.80
C PHE A 305 -2.38 7.05 17.03
N PRO A 306 -3.17 6.70 18.05
CA PRO A 306 -3.68 5.34 18.21
C PRO A 306 -4.63 4.99 17.04
N ARG A 307 -4.75 3.69 16.74
CA ARG A 307 -5.58 3.19 15.61
C ARG A 307 -7.02 3.69 15.64
N SER A 308 -7.58 3.91 16.84
CA SER A 308 -8.92 4.45 17.04
C SER A 308 -9.12 5.89 16.51
N ARG A 309 -8.06 6.58 16.13
CA ARG A 309 -8.11 7.96 15.60
C ARG A 309 -7.56 8.07 14.18
N TYR A 310 -7.22 6.97 13.53
CA TYR A 310 -6.64 7.01 12.18
C TYR A 310 -7.57 7.69 11.17
N LEU A 311 -8.86 7.32 11.16
CA LEU A 311 -9.82 7.91 10.23
C LEU A 311 -10.14 9.37 10.57
N SER A 312 -10.30 9.72 11.82
CA SER A 312 -10.51 11.11 12.24
C SER A 312 -9.34 12.01 11.80
N ASN A 313 -8.10 11.51 11.98
CA ASN A 313 -6.92 12.23 11.50
C ASN A 313 -6.88 12.35 9.96
N PHE A 314 -7.23 11.29 9.24
CA PHE A 314 -7.32 11.31 7.78
C PHE A 314 -8.37 12.31 7.31
N LEU A 315 -9.58 12.28 7.86
CA LEU A 315 -10.69 13.09 7.41
C LEU A 315 -10.55 14.60 7.71
N PHE A 316 -10.00 14.93 8.87
CA PHE A 316 -10.04 16.33 9.35
C PHE A 316 -8.67 17.03 9.39
N ASN A 317 -7.56 16.28 9.39
CA ASN A 317 -6.22 16.87 9.55
C ASN A 317 -5.30 16.60 8.35
N SER A 318 -4.90 15.35 8.11
CA SER A 318 -3.89 15.03 7.09
C SER A 318 -4.40 15.16 5.67
N ARG A 319 -5.67 14.79 5.43
CA ARG A 319 -6.31 14.70 4.11
C ARG A 319 -5.46 13.98 3.07
N ALA A 320 -4.59 13.09 3.54
CA ALA A 320 -3.69 12.30 2.72
C ALA A 320 -3.65 10.87 3.23
N GLY A 321 -3.74 9.89 2.32
CA GLY A 321 -3.78 8.47 2.67
C GLY A 321 -3.74 7.56 1.44
N HIS A 322 -3.66 6.26 1.67
CA HIS A 322 -3.72 5.25 0.61
C HIS A 322 -5.15 4.68 0.48
N CYS A 323 -5.36 3.78 -0.50
CA CYS A 323 -6.67 3.23 -0.85
C CYS A 323 -7.51 2.74 0.35
N GLU A 324 -6.88 2.13 1.38
CA GLU A 324 -7.59 1.63 2.56
C GLU A 324 -8.27 2.74 3.37
N TYR A 325 -7.67 3.95 3.44
CA TYR A 325 -8.30 5.10 4.10
C TYR A 325 -9.47 5.63 3.30
N PHE A 326 -9.31 5.77 1.99
CA PHE A 326 -10.38 6.21 1.08
C PHE A 326 -11.55 5.22 1.11
N ALA A 327 -11.30 3.93 0.89
CA ALA A 327 -12.33 2.91 0.87
C ALA A 327 -13.07 2.82 2.22
N THR A 328 -12.33 2.79 3.35
CA THR A 328 -12.94 2.73 4.68
C THR A 328 -13.80 3.95 4.96
N SER A 329 -13.28 5.15 4.68
CA SER A 329 -14.02 6.40 4.92
C SER A 329 -15.25 6.51 4.03
N THR A 330 -15.17 6.07 2.78
CA THR A 330 -16.31 6.02 1.85
C THR A 330 -17.40 5.08 2.35
N VAL A 331 -17.02 3.85 2.76
CA VAL A 331 -17.99 2.89 3.31
C VAL A 331 -18.69 3.46 4.54
N LEU A 332 -17.94 3.99 5.50
CA LEU A 332 -18.53 4.50 6.74
C LEU A 332 -19.36 5.77 6.52
N LEU A 333 -18.98 6.61 5.57
CA LEU A 333 -19.75 7.81 5.22
C LEU A 333 -21.07 7.45 4.52
N LEU A 334 -21.05 6.48 3.59
CA LEU A 334 -22.27 5.95 2.97
C LEU A 334 -23.19 5.34 4.01
N ARG A 335 -22.68 4.54 4.94
CA ARG A 335 -23.43 3.94 6.04
C ARG A 335 -24.05 4.99 6.95
N ALA A 336 -23.29 6.01 7.30
CA ALA A 336 -23.80 7.15 8.09
C ALA A 336 -24.91 7.91 7.37
N ALA A 337 -24.89 7.95 6.03
CA ALA A 337 -25.93 8.51 5.19
C ALA A 337 -27.13 7.54 4.97
N GLY A 338 -27.11 6.33 5.57
CA GLY A 338 -28.19 5.35 5.45
C GLY A 338 -28.11 4.46 4.20
N ILE A 339 -26.97 4.44 3.50
CA ILE A 339 -26.74 3.64 2.30
C ILE A 339 -25.91 2.42 2.67
N PRO A 340 -26.40 1.18 2.46
CA PRO A 340 -25.64 -0.01 2.75
C PRO A 340 -24.36 -0.07 1.92
N ALA A 341 -23.21 -0.33 2.56
CA ALA A 341 -21.92 -0.34 1.89
C ALA A 341 -20.99 -1.39 2.52
N ARG A 342 -20.05 -1.93 1.70
CA ARG A 342 -19.01 -2.89 2.09
C ARG A 342 -17.64 -2.41 1.66
N TYR A 343 -16.65 -2.81 2.44
CA TYR A 343 -15.25 -2.65 2.08
C TYR A 343 -14.80 -3.89 1.29
N VAL A 344 -14.13 -3.66 0.18
CA VAL A 344 -13.63 -4.72 -0.70
C VAL A 344 -12.12 -4.62 -0.79
N ALA A 345 -11.45 -5.77 -0.79
CA ALA A 345 -10.02 -5.89 -1.03
C ALA A 345 -9.75 -6.86 -2.19
N GLY A 346 -8.69 -6.58 -2.95
CA GLY A 346 -8.28 -7.38 -4.10
C GLY A 346 -7.13 -6.73 -4.84
N TYR A 347 -7.17 -6.79 -6.18
CA TYR A 347 -6.16 -6.22 -7.07
C TYR A 347 -6.79 -5.29 -8.10
N ALA A 348 -6.05 -4.26 -8.47
CA ALA A 348 -6.33 -3.44 -9.63
C ALA A 348 -5.32 -3.81 -10.75
N VAL A 349 -5.83 -4.24 -11.88
CA VAL A 349 -5.03 -4.75 -13.00
C VAL A 349 -5.10 -3.76 -14.16
N ASP A 350 -3.97 -3.15 -14.48
CA ASP A 350 -3.82 -2.21 -15.61
C ASP A 350 -2.50 -2.40 -16.38
N GLU A 351 -1.48 -3.03 -15.75
CA GLU A 351 -0.18 -3.27 -16.38
C GLU A 351 -0.25 -4.40 -17.41
N TYR A 352 0.06 -4.10 -18.68
CA TYR A 352 0.24 -5.12 -19.70
C TYR A 352 1.72 -5.47 -19.89
N SER A 353 2.09 -6.72 -19.61
CA SER A 353 3.44 -7.23 -19.80
C SER A 353 3.66 -7.66 -21.26
N THR A 354 4.36 -6.86 -22.04
CA THR A 354 4.71 -7.22 -23.44
C THR A 354 5.58 -8.47 -23.51
N MET A 355 6.40 -8.73 -22.49
CA MET A 355 7.25 -9.92 -22.41
C MET A 355 6.42 -11.20 -22.21
N GLN A 356 5.34 -11.13 -21.43
CA GLN A 356 4.48 -12.28 -21.13
C GLN A 356 3.23 -12.34 -22.01
N GLY A 357 2.94 -11.29 -22.78
CA GLY A 357 1.77 -11.21 -23.65
C GLY A 357 0.43 -11.16 -22.89
N GLN A 358 0.41 -10.74 -21.61
CA GLN A 358 -0.77 -10.76 -20.76
C GLN A 358 -0.75 -9.61 -19.76
N TYR A 359 -1.90 -9.31 -19.17
CA TYR A 359 -1.99 -8.37 -18.06
C TYR A 359 -1.46 -9.01 -16.79
N ILE A 360 -0.81 -8.19 -15.96
CA ILE A 360 -0.26 -8.63 -14.68
C ILE A 360 -0.70 -7.70 -13.55
N ALA A 361 -0.85 -8.26 -12.36
CA ALA A 361 -0.88 -7.49 -11.13
C ALA A 361 0.24 -7.95 -10.20
N ARG A 362 0.93 -6.97 -9.64
CA ARG A 362 1.99 -7.18 -8.67
C ARG A 362 1.44 -7.06 -7.25
N SER A 363 2.20 -7.43 -6.26
CA SER A 363 1.83 -7.17 -4.86
C SER A 363 1.50 -5.69 -4.62
N ARG A 364 2.22 -4.76 -5.26
CA ARG A 364 1.96 -3.31 -5.17
C ARG A 364 0.61 -2.89 -5.74
N ASP A 365 0.00 -3.69 -6.62
CA ASP A 365 -1.29 -3.42 -7.24
C ASP A 365 -2.46 -3.95 -6.39
N ALA A 366 -2.16 -4.48 -5.19
CA ALA A 366 -3.15 -4.74 -4.17
C ALA A 366 -3.94 -3.44 -3.89
N HIS A 367 -5.26 -3.54 -3.92
CA HIS A 367 -6.16 -2.39 -3.86
C HIS A 367 -7.36 -2.65 -2.97
N SER A 368 -7.97 -1.57 -2.50
CA SER A 368 -9.24 -1.62 -1.79
C SER A 368 -10.17 -0.52 -2.25
N TRP A 369 -11.46 -0.84 -2.27
CA TRP A 369 -12.50 0.07 -2.70
C TRP A 369 -13.79 -0.15 -1.91
N ALA A 370 -14.74 0.74 -2.08
CA ALA A 370 -16.09 0.61 -1.53
C ALA A 370 -17.03 0.00 -2.56
N VAL A 371 -18.01 -0.76 -2.09
CA VAL A 371 -19.23 -1.07 -2.85
C VAL A 371 -20.44 -0.59 -2.07
N ALA A 372 -21.40 -0.02 -2.76
CA ALA A 372 -22.63 0.56 -2.20
C ALA A 372 -23.88 -0.07 -2.82
N TYR A 373 -24.89 -0.36 -2.02
CA TYR A 373 -26.17 -0.87 -2.51
C TYR A 373 -27.12 0.29 -2.83
N ILE A 374 -27.28 0.53 -4.13
CA ILE A 374 -27.99 1.70 -4.65
C ILE A 374 -29.03 1.22 -5.68
N ASN A 375 -30.29 1.59 -5.48
CA ASN A 375 -31.40 1.25 -6.38
C ASN A 375 -31.51 -0.25 -6.68
N GLY A 376 -31.38 -1.07 -5.62
CA GLY A 376 -31.50 -2.53 -5.76
C GLY A 376 -30.27 -3.24 -6.29
N ASN A 377 -29.16 -2.56 -6.55
CA ASN A 377 -27.93 -3.13 -7.08
C ASN A 377 -26.69 -2.62 -6.35
N TRP A 378 -25.67 -3.48 -6.25
CA TRP A 378 -24.35 -3.06 -5.79
C TRP A 378 -23.64 -2.27 -6.89
N ARG A 379 -22.96 -1.18 -6.50
CA ARG A 379 -22.18 -0.30 -7.36
C ARG A 379 -20.86 0.05 -6.70
N ILE A 380 -19.86 0.41 -7.50
CA ILE A 380 -18.55 0.86 -7.01
C ILE A 380 -18.51 2.39 -7.10
N PRO A 381 -18.60 3.13 -5.98
CA PRO A 381 -18.25 4.54 -5.96
C PRO A 381 -16.72 4.67 -6.04
N ASP A 382 -16.23 5.44 -6.99
CA ASP A 382 -14.79 5.66 -7.20
C ASP A 382 -14.33 6.90 -6.44
N THR A 383 -13.78 6.68 -5.25
CA THR A 383 -13.29 7.75 -4.37
C THR A 383 -11.77 7.80 -4.27
N THR A 384 -11.07 6.82 -4.83
CA THR A 384 -9.62 6.82 -4.82
C THR A 384 -9.09 7.71 -5.95
N PRO A 385 -8.25 8.73 -5.68
CA PRO A 385 -7.69 9.57 -6.73
C PRO A 385 -6.96 8.75 -7.81
N ALA A 386 -7.12 9.13 -9.08
CA ALA A 386 -6.58 8.41 -10.24
C ALA A 386 -5.04 8.25 -10.24
N VAL A 387 -4.31 9.00 -9.41
CA VAL A 387 -2.84 9.01 -9.31
C VAL A 387 -2.30 7.96 -8.33
N TRP A 388 -3.05 6.90 -8.02
CA TRP A 388 -2.59 5.85 -7.10
C TRP A 388 -1.69 4.79 -7.75
N SER A 389 -1.68 4.68 -9.07
CA SER A 389 -0.75 3.84 -9.84
C SER A 389 0.51 4.65 -10.16
N PRO A 390 1.71 4.23 -9.77
CA PRO A 390 2.93 4.82 -10.32
C PRO A 390 3.00 4.43 -11.80
N LEU A 391 2.99 5.44 -12.67
CA LEU A 391 3.34 5.29 -14.07
C LEU A 391 4.79 4.81 -14.22
#